data_d1cc8e499891e831184fa728a899b64f
#
_entry.id   d1cc8e499891e831184fa728a899b64f
#
_cell.length_a   1.000
_cell.length_b   1.000
_cell.length_c   1.000
_cell.angle_alpha   90.00
_cell.angle_beta   90.00
_cell.angle_gamma   90.00
#
_symmetry.space_group_name_H-M   'P 1'
#
loop_
_entity.id
_entity.type
_entity.pdbx_description
1 polymer ?
#
loop_
_entity_poly.entity_id
_entity_poly.type
_entity_poly.pdbx_seq_one_letter_code
_entity_poly.pdbx_strand_id
1 'polypeptide(L)'
;MKVVIKEGFDSLEQIKQLFLEYANGLEYSLDFQDFEAEIEYLPYKYAKPDGNLFIAKIKGEAVGCVAYKNLGNGICEMKRLYVKPQYRRFGIGKKLAEICISKATKAGYEQMYLDTLE
;
A
#
# COMPACT_ATOMS: atom_id res chain seq x y z
N MET A 1 -8.57 2.07 20.51
CA MET A 1 -8.10 2.81 19.31
C MET A 1 -8.85 2.28 18.10
N LYS A 2 -9.57 3.16 17.42
CA LYS A 2 -10.37 2.76 16.26
C LYS A 2 -9.62 3.06 14.97
N VAL A 3 -9.34 2.03 14.20
CA VAL A 3 -8.66 2.14 12.90
C VAL A 3 -9.70 1.99 11.80
N VAL A 4 -9.72 2.93 10.86
CA VAL A 4 -10.55 2.85 9.67
C VAL A 4 -9.65 2.59 8.47
N ILE A 5 -9.95 1.52 7.73
CA ILE A 5 -9.21 1.20 6.51
C ILE A 5 -10.15 1.34 5.34
N LYS A 6 -9.73 2.09 4.32
CA LYS A 6 -10.53 2.34 3.14
C LYS A 6 -9.63 2.48 1.92
N GLU A 7 -10.23 2.48 0.72
CA GLU A 7 -9.48 2.81 -0.49
C GLU A 7 -8.92 4.22 -0.36
N GLY A 8 -7.70 4.41 -0.85
CA GLY A 8 -6.96 5.64 -0.62
C GLY A 8 -6.96 6.64 -1.76
N PHE A 9 -7.77 6.43 -2.81
CA PHE A 9 -7.71 7.29 -3.99
C PHE A 9 -8.20 8.72 -3.72
N ASP A 10 -8.98 8.94 -2.68
CA ASP A 10 -9.41 10.27 -2.27
C ASP A 10 -8.50 10.89 -1.20
N SER A 11 -7.41 10.22 -0.87
CA SER A 11 -6.45 10.66 0.15
C SER A 11 -5.01 10.61 -0.39
N LEU A 12 -4.83 10.95 -1.66
CA LEU A 12 -3.55 10.74 -2.35
C LEU A 12 -2.39 11.51 -1.74
N GLU A 13 -2.61 12.71 -1.22
CA GLU A 13 -1.54 13.46 -0.58
C GLU A 13 -1.03 12.74 0.68
N GLN A 14 -1.94 12.18 1.47
CA GLN A 14 -1.54 11.40 2.64
C GLN A 14 -0.84 10.11 2.25
N ILE A 15 -1.30 9.45 1.20
CA ILE A 15 -0.65 8.24 0.67
C ILE A 15 0.78 8.57 0.21
N LYS A 16 0.97 9.68 -0.49
CA LYS A 16 2.30 10.10 -0.95
C LYS A 16 3.26 10.28 0.22
N GLN A 17 2.79 10.91 1.30
CA GLN A 17 3.61 11.08 2.50
C GLN A 17 4.00 9.75 3.12
N LEU A 18 3.06 8.80 3.18
CA LEU A 18 3.35 7.48 3.71
C LEU A 18 4.35 6.73 2.83
N PHE A 19 4.23 6.85 1.52
CA PHE A 19 5.18 6.24 0.58
C PHE A 19 6.58 6.83 0.74
N LEU A 20 6.68 8.15 0.95
CA LEU A 20 7.97 8.78 1.20
C LEU A 20 8.59 8.31 2.52
N GLU A 21 7.79 8.16 3.57
CA GLU A 21 8.27 7.61 4.83
C GLU A 21 8.74 6.16 4.66
N TYR A 22 8.00 5.37 3.90
CA TYR A 22 8.38 3.99 3.57
C TYR A 22 9.75 3.97 2.89
N ALA A 23 9.94 4.80 1.87
CA ALA A 23 11.20 4.85 1.14
C ALA A 23 12.37 5.27 2.02
N ASN A 24 12.15 6.26 2.87
CA ASN A 24 13.19 6.77 3.77
C ASN A 24 13.58 5.78 4.86
N GLY A 25 12.69 4.84 5.19
CA GLY A 25 12.95 3.83 6.20
C GLY A 25 13.64 2.57 5.69
N LEU A 26 13.84 2.46 4.37
CA LEU A 26 14.49 1.28 3.80
C LEU A 26 16.00 1.36 3.96
N GLU A 27 16.62 0.19 4.22
CA GLU A 27 18.09 0.09 4.27
C GLU A 27 18.70 0.19 2.89
N TYR A 28 17.93 -0.15 1.86
CA TYR A 28 18.38 -0.12 0.46
C TYR A 28 17.75 1.05 -0.25
N SER A 29 18.52 1.64 -1.15
CA SER A 29 17.99 2.70 -2.00
C SER A 29 17.02 2.10 -3.01
N LEU A 30 15.84 2.70 -3.12
CA LEU A 30 14.96 2.42 -4.23
C LEU A 30 15.53 3.06 -5.49
N ASP A 31 15.15 2.55 -6.65
CA ASP A 31 15.44 3.25 -7.89
C ASP A 31 14.73 4.60 -7.80
N PHE A 32 15.51 5.64 -7.63
CA PHE A 32 14.97 6.97 -7.33
C PHE A 32 14.06 7.48 -8.43
N GLN A 33 14.45 7.26 -9.69
CA GLN A 33 13.65 7.74 -10.82
C GLN A 33 12.32 7.01 -10.92
N ASP A 34 12.34 5.69 -10.75
CA ASP A 34 11.11 4.89 -10.77
C ASP A 34 10.20 5.26 -9.62
N PHE A 35 10.77 5.53 -8.44
CA PHE A 35 9.97 5.90 -7.29
C PHE A 35 9.35 7.30 -7.46
N GLU A 36 10.09 8.26 -8.02
CA GLU A 36 9.54 9.58 -8.33
C GLU A 36 8.39 9.48 -9.32
N ALA A 37 8.55 8.64 -10.36
CA ALA A 37 7.50 8.40 -11.33
C ALA A 37 6.27 7.78 -10.67
N GLU A 38 6.48 6.85 -9.74
CA GLU A 38 5.40 6.24 -8.99
C GLU A 38 4.60 7.28 -8.21
N ILE A 39 5.29 8.17 -7.51
CA ILE A 39 4.65 9.23 -6.73
C ILE A 39 3.86 10.17 -7.65
N GLU A 40 4.45 10.57 -8.76
CA GLU A 40 3.82 11.48 -9.70
C GLU A 40 2.57 10.89 -10.34
N TYR A 41 2.61 9.60 -10.71
CA TYR A 41 1.51 8.93 -11.39
C TYR A 41 0.76 7.98 -10.46
N LEU A 42 0.76 8.27 -9.17
CA LEU A 42 0.22 7.37 -8.15
C LEU A 42 -1.20 6.85 -8.43
N PRO A 43 -2.17 7.70 -8.83
CA PRO A 43 -3.51 7.17 -9.04
C PRO A 43 -3.58 6.16 -10.19
N TYR A 44 -2.64 6.21 -11.12
CA TYR A 44 -2.67 5.33 -12.30
C TYR A 44 -1.95 4.02 -12.07
N LYS A 45 -0.87 4.04 -11.29
CA LYS A 45 -0.06 2.83 -11.05
C LYS A 45 -0.86 1.72 -10.38
N TYR A 46 -1.74 2.11 -9.46
CA TYR A 46 -2.53 1.16 -8.68
C TYR A 46 -4.02 1.25 -8.98
N ALA A 47 -4.36 1.77 -10.16
CA ALA A 47 -5.76 2.02 -10.52
C ALA A 47 -6.57 0.72 -10.60
N LYS A 48 -7.83 0.81 -10.17
CA LYS A 48 -8.77 -0.29 -10.33
C LYS A 48 -9.18 -0.41 -11.81
N PRO A 49 -9.55 -1.56 -12.28
CA PRO A 49 -9.75 -2.82 -11.54
C PRO A 49 -8.48 -3.65 -11.36
N ASP A 50 -7.39 -3.28 -12.02
CA ASP A 50 -6.18 -4.11 -12.01
C ASP A 50 -5.44 -4.06 -10.69
N GLY A 51 -5.34 -2.89 -10.08
CA GLY A 51 -4.71 -2.68 -8.79
C GLY A 51 -5.68 -2.14 -7.77
N ASN A 52 -5.14 -1.79 -6.62
CA ASN A 52 -5.89 -1.05 -5.61
C ASN A 52 -4.92 -0.45 -4.59
N LEU A 53 -5.44 0.44 -3.77
CA LEU A 53 -4.65 1.23 -2.85
C LEU A 53 -5.49 1.48 -1.61
N PHE A 54 -4.92 1.22 -0.43
CA PHE A 54 -5.65 1.33 0.82
C PHE A 54 -4.90 2.21 1.81
N ILE A 55 -5.65 2.92 2.63
CA ILE A 55 -5.11 3.78 3.68
C ILE A 55 -5.79 3.42 5.00
N ALA A 56 -4.99 3.39 6.07
CA ALA A 56 -5.48 3.23 7.43
C ALA A 56 -5.41 4.57 8.13
N LYS A 57 -6.50 4.96 8.79
CA LYS A 57 -6.60 6.23 9.51
C LYS A 57 -7.08 6.02 10.93
N ILE A 58 -6.57 6.83 11.84
CA ILE A 58 -7.06 6.93 13.21
C ILE A 58 -7.43 8.40 13.43
N LYS A 59 -8.70 8.67 13.73
CA LYS A 59 -9.22 10.03 13.91
C LYS A 59 -8.84 10.94 12.74
N GLY A 60 -8.94 10.42 11.53
CA GLY A 60 -8.63 11.17 10.31
C GLY A 60 -7.16 11.29 9.97
N GLU A 61 -6.27 10.85 10.85
CA GLU A 61 -4.83 10.88 10.59
C GLU A 61 -4.38 9.60 9.88
N ALA A 62 -3.63 9.75 8.81
CA ALA A 62 -3.08 8.62 8.07
C ALA A 62 -1.99 7.93 8.89
N VAL A 63 -2.12 6.63 9.13
CA VAL A 63 -1.16 5.87 9.94
C VAL A 63 -0.56 4.69 9.21
N GLY A 64 -1.11 4.27 8.07
CA GLY A 64 -0.56 3.18 7.30
C GLY A 64 -1.17 3.08 5.92
N CYS A 65 -0.56 2.26 5.07
CA CYS A 65 -0.99 2.07 3.69
C CYS A 65 -0.57 0.72 3.17
N VAL A 66 -1.17 0.32 2.04
CA VAL A 66 -0.78 -0.85 1.27
C VAL A 66 -1.37 -0.72 -0.13
N ALA A 67 -0.73 -1.35 -1.10
CA ALA A 67 -1.23 -1.37 -2.47
C ALA A 67 -0.99 -2.74 -3.09
N TYR A 68 -1.70 -3.05 -4.17
CA TYR A 68 -1.32 -4.18 -5.02
C TYR A 68 -1.42 -3.77 -6.49
N LYS A 69 -0.65 -4.46 -7.30
CA LYS A 69 -0.66 -4.24 -8.75
C LYS A 69 -0.68 -5.56 -9.49
N ASN A 70 -1.16 -5.52 -10.72
CA ASN A 70 -1.23 -6.68 -11.59
C ASN A 70 0.16 -7.01 -12.16
N LEU A 71 0.56 -8.29 -12.06
CA LEU A 71 1.76 -8.79 -12.71
C LEU A 71 1.46 -9.62 -13.95
N GLY A 72 0.17 -9.84 -14.24
CA GLY A 72 -0.26 -10.68 -15.36
C GLY A 72 -0.52 -12.12 -14.93
N ASN A 73 -1.23 -12.86 -15.75
CA ASN A 73 -1.49 -14.30 -15.57
C ASN A 73 -2.15 -14.66 -14.23
N GLY A 74 -3.03 -13.79 -13.73
CA GLY A 74 -3.72 -14.06 -12.48
C GLY A 74 -2.87 -13.81 -11.24
N ILE A 75 -1.72 -13.17 -11.40
CA ILE A 75 -0.77 -12.87 -10.31
C ILE A 75 -0.75 -11.37 -10.04
N CYS A 76 -0.80 -11.00 -8.77
CA CYS A 76 -0.59 -9.62 -8.35
C CYS A 76 0.54 -9.54 -7.35
N GLU A 77 0.95 -8.31 -7.04
CA GLU A 77 2.03 -8.08 -6.08
C GLU A 77 1.56 -7.06 -5.04
N MET A 78 1.69 -7.43 -3.76
CA MET A 78 1.46 -6.50 -2.65
C MET A 78 2.68 -5.61 -2.51
N LYS A 79 2.47 -4.30 -2.48
CA LYS A 79 3.55 -3.31 -2.41
C LYS A 79 3.24 -2.24 -1.39
N ARG A 80 4.28 -1.65 -0.85
CA ARG A 80 4.18 -0.45 -0.02
C ARG A 80 3.36 -0.65 1.25
N LEU A 81 3.43 -1.85 1.83
CA LEU A 81 2.84 -2.09 3.15
C LEU A 81 3.67 -1.34 4.18
N TYR A 82 3.06 -0.35 4.82
CA TYR A 82 3.77 0.51 5.76
C TYR A 82 2.82 0.96 6.86
N VAL A 83 3.33 0.98 8.09
CA VAL A 83 2.64 1.54 9.25
C VAL A 83 3.64 2.46 9.93
N LYS A 84 3.20 3.67 10.29
CA LYS A 84 4.06 4.61 11.02
C LYS A 84 4.59 3.95 12.28
N PRO A 85 5.88 4.17 12.64
CA PRO A 85 6.50 3.46 13.78
C PRO A 85 5.72 3.56 15.08
N GLN A 86 5.15 4.71 15.41
CA GLN A 86 4.43 4.90 16.67
C GLN A 86 3.09 4.15 16.72
N TYR A 87 2.62 3.63 15.58
CA TYR A 87 1.37 2.88 15.51
C TYR A 87 1.59 1.39 15.25
N ARG A 88 2.84 0.92 15.28
CA ARG A 88 3.15 -0.51 15.13
C ARG A 88 2.76 -1.25 16.40
N ARG A 89 2.61 -2.57 16.30
CA ARG A 89 2.22 -3.46 17.41
C ARG A 89 0.75 -3.39 17.80
N PHE A 90 -0.07 -2.68 17.02
CA PHE A 90 -1.52 -2.64 17.23
C PHE A 90 -2.29 -3.47 16.19
N GLY A 91 -1.57 -4.25 15.37
CA GLY A 91 -2.20 -5.12 14.37
C GLY A 91 -2.64 -4.41 13.11
N ILE A 92 -2.25 -3.14 12.89
CA ILE A 92 -2.69 -2.36 11.73
C ILE A 92 -2.11 -2.94 10.44
N GLY A 93 -0.82 -3.30 10.44
CA GLY A 93 -0.20 -3.92 9.27
C GLY A 93 -0.88 -5.21 8.86
N LYS A 94 -1.23 -6.03 9.85
CA LYS A 94 -1.96 -7.28 9.58
C LYS A 94 -3.32 -7.00 8.95
N LYS A 95 -4.05 -6.02 9.47
CA LYS A 95 -5.36 -5.64 8.93
C LYS A 95 -5.24 -5.13 7.50
N LEU A 96 -4.22 -4.30 7.22
CA LEU A 96 -3.96 -3.81 5.87
C LEU A 96 -3.64 -4.97 4.91
N ALA A 97 -2.79 -5.90 5.33
CA ALA A 97 -2.46 -7.05 4.50
C ALA A 97 -3.70 -7.91 4.24
N GLU A 98 -4.52 -8.13 5.26
CA GLU A 98 -5.73 -8.94 5.12
C GLU A 98 -6.72 -8.32 4.14
N ILE A 99 -6.95 -7.00 4.21
CA ILE A 99 -7.88 -6.35 3.27
C ILE A 99 -7.31 -6.35 1.86
N CYS A 100 -6.01 -6.17 1.72
CA CYS A 100 -5.33 -6.23 0.43
C CYS A 100 -5.54 -7.60 -0.22
N ILE A 101 -5.31 -8.66 0.52
CA ILE A 101 -5.49 -10.03 0.04
C ILE A 101 -6.95 -10.30 -0.33
N SER A 102 -7.87 -9.88 0.55
CA SER A 102 -9.30 -10.08 0.32
C SER A 102 -9.77 -9.39 -0.97
N LYS A 103 -9.36 -8.14 -1.16
CA LYS A 103 -9.77 -7.37 -2.35
C LYS A 103 -9.14 -7.91 -3.63
N ALA A 104 -7.88 -8.34 -3.56
CA ALA A 104 -7.23 -8.95 -4.72
C ALA A 104 -7.89 -10.27 -5.10
N THR A 105 -8.26 -11.08 -4.10
CA THR A 105 -8.98 -12.34 -4.33
C THR A 105 -10.31 -12.07 -5.04
N LYS A 106 -11.06 -11.07 -4.56
CA LYS A 106 -12.34 -10.70 -5.18
C LYS A 106 -12.16 -10.16 -6.59
N ALA A 107 -11.02 -9.55 -6.88
CA ALA A 107 -10.70 -9.06 -8.22
C ALA A 107 -10.28 -10.17 -9.18
N GLY A 108 -10.14 -11.41 -8.70
CA GLY A 108 -9.87 -12.57 -9.54
C GLY A 108 -8.45 -13.07 -9.53
N TYR A 109 -7.58 -12.49 -8.69
CA TYR A 109 -6.20 -12.95 -8.61
C TYR A 109 -6.11 -14.28 -7.87
N GLU A 110 -5.28 -15.17 -8.40
CA GLU A 110 -5.07 -16.51 -7.84
C GLU A 110 -3.82 -16.56 -6.96
N GLN A 111 -2.85 -15.69 -7.22
CA GLN A 111 -1.60 -15.63 -6.48
C GLN A 111 -1.23 -14.20 -6.16
N MET A 112 -0.59 -14.00 -5.04
CA MET A 112 -0.07 -12.69 -4.65
C MET A 112 1.39 -12.84 -4.21
N TYR A 113 2.28 -12.11 -4.87
CA TYR A 113 3.67 -12.01 -4.45
C TYR A 113 3.80 -10.88 -3.43
N LEU A 114 4.76 -11.02 -2.54
CA LEU A 114 5.03 -10.02 -1.52
C LEU A 114 6.34 -9.31 -1.88
N ASP A 115 6.28 -7.98 -1.86
CA ASP A 115 7.46 -7.13 -2.06
C ASP A 115 8.07 -6.88 -0.67
N THR A 116 8.84 -7.85 -0.19
CA THR A 116 9.48 -7.75 1.11
C THR A 116 10.98 -7.56 0.93
N LEU A 117 11.51 -6.59 1.66
CA LEU A 117 12.95 -6.36 1.76
C LEU A 117 13.38 -6.82 3.14
N GLU A 118 14.32 -7.73 3.17
CA GLU A 118 14.85 -8.23 4.42
C GLU A 118 16.27 -7.71 4.65
#